data_f3f108a6a588ef6d4aa554cde45604a7
#
_entry.id   f3f108a6a588ef6d4aa554cde45604a7
#
_cell.length_a   1.000
_cell.length_b   1.000
_cell.length_c   1.000
_cell.angle_alpha   90.00
_cell.angle_beta   90.00
_cell.angle_gamma   90.00
#
_symmetry.space_group_name_H-M   'P 1'
#
loop_
_entity.id
_entity.type
_entity.pdbx_description
1 polymer ?
#
loop_
_entity_poly.entity_id
_entity_poly.type
_entity_poly.pdbx_seq_one_letter_code
_entity_poly.pdbx_strand_id
1 'polypeptide(L)'
;MVRLTIIRGLGLVPVKVWTWVVGALALGAVGTVAGFGVAAQRDLASLEHAPAYALQAPPGLLTPAEGSPVDEQLLIDALSSPAANPDLGTFHARISNAATGEVVFDQHADEPLRPASVTKILTAAAALYQLGPEDTLSTAVVRGANPGEVTILAGGDVWLDDEALDALAAQVSNVGDAVDTVTIDTSSWDGMEEYPESWDPENVDAGFVAPMQPAMLSGGRLGGATEGDVPRTHTPALDVAQALANRLGAANVAVADGPAPADAEVVASVESPTLLERMRVMMRNSDNVYAEAIGRELALARGTTDAPQAALDTLAEQGFDVSGTTLLDNCGLSDANRIPPALLDGVLLSSATEAPIRDLLGTLPVAAGEGTLASRYGDLAGRGWVRAKTGTLDETSALAGTVTSVNGNVYTFAFISNDSSILEARQGMDQLASVLRDF
;
A
#
# COMPACT_ATOMS: atom_id res chain seq x y z
N MET A 1 -4.76 -97.54 43.90
CA MET A 1 -5.89 -97.01 44.70
C MET A 1 -5.42 -95.73 45.40
N VAL A 2 -5.70 -94.59 44.84
CA VAL A 2 -5.55 -93.31 45.56
C VAL A 2 -6.75 -92.43 45.17
N ARG A 3 -7.48 -92.02 46.17
CA ARG A 3 -8.71 -91.22 46.08
C ARG A 3 -8.40 -89.76 45.78
N LEU A 4 -9.10 -89.20 44.76
CA LEU A 4 -9.11 -87.83 44.46
C LEU A 4 -10.08 -87.09 45.40
N THR A 5 -9.65 -86.09 46.13
CA THR A 5 -10.48 -85.21 46.95
C THR A 5 -10.73 -83.91 46.16
N ILE A 6 -11.97 -83.68 45.84
CA ILE A 6 -12.45 -82.47 45.18
C ILE A 6 -12.67 -81.36 46.23
N ILE A 7 -11.94 -80.30 46.10
CA ILE A 7 -12.23 -79.05 46.87
C ILE A 7 -13.28 -78.26 46.09
N ARG A 8 -14.50 -78.19 46.64
CA ARG A 8 -15.54 -77.20 46.26
C ARG A 8 -15.38 -75.96 47.10
N GLY A 9 -15.47 -74.80 46.46
CA GLY A 9 -15.69 -73.61 47.20
C GLY A 9 -15.17 -72.31 46.50
N LEU A 10 -15.77 -71.94 45.38
CA LEU A 10 -15.77 -70.58 44.97
C LEU A 10 -17.23 -70.14 44.96
N GLY A 11 -17.63 -69.44 46.05
CA GLY A 11 -18.96 -68.83 46.17
C GLY A 11 -19.21 -67.77 45.11
N LEU A 12 -20.23 -68.04 44.32
CA LEU A 12 -20.79 -67.02 43.41
C LEU A 12 -21.30 -65.83 44.20
N VAL A 13 -20.58 -64.69 44.10
CA VAL A 13 -21.04 -63.40 44.62
C VAL A 13 -22.30 -63.06 43.83
N PRO A 14 -23.46 -62.79 44.49
CA PRO A 14 -24.74 -62.57 43.79
C PRO A 14 -24.62 -61.34 42.88
N VAL A 15 -25.19 -61.44 41.66
CA VAL A 15 -25.14 -60.45 40.56
C VAL A 15 -25.44 -59.03 41.05
N LYS A 16 -26.25 -58.83 42.09
CA LYS A 16 -26.58 -57.55 42.72
C LYS A 16 -25.36 -56.86 43.35
N VAL A 17 -24.38 -57.55 43.84
CA VAL A 17 -23.20 -56.95 44.47
C VAL A 17 -22.26 -56.38 43.37
N TRP A 18 -22.11 -57.10 42.28
CA TRP A 18 -21.32 -56.65 41.14
C TRP A 18 -21.86 -55.39 40.47
N THR A 19 -23.20 -55.27 40.36
CA THR A 19 -23.80 -54.05 39.83
C THR A 19 -23.54 -52.82 40.68
N TRP A 20 -23.52 -52.98 42.02
CA TRP A 20 -23.13 -51.91 42.94
C TRP A 20 -21.64 -51.54 42.87
N VAL A 21 -20.79 -52.54 42.71
CA VAL A 21 -19.33 -52.29 42.56
C VAL A 21 -19.02 -51.62 41.23
N VAL A 22 -19.63 -52.03 40.12
CA VAL A 22 -19.48 -51.35 38.81
C VAL A 22 -20.06 -49.95 38.84
N GLY A 23 -21.21 -49.75 39.48
CA GLY A 23 -21.79 -48.45 39.66
C GLY A 23 -20.93 -47.51 40.49
N ALA A 24 -20.32 -47.98 41.58
CA ALA A 24 -19.42 -47.18 42.42
C ALA A 24 -18.11 -46.81 41.69
N LEU A 25 -17.56 -47.75 40.88
CA LEU A 25 -16.39 -47.49 40.05
C LEU A 25 -16.68 -46.46 38.92
N ALA A 26 -17.85 -46.60 38.29
CA ALA A 26 -18.29 -45.65 37.28
C ALA A 26 -18.50 -44.22 37.86
N LEU A 27 -19.16 -44.13 39.01
CA LEU A 27 -19.34 -42.87 39.71
C LEU A 27 -18.00 -42.27 40.21
N GLY A 28 -17.08 -43.11 40.64
CA GLY A 28 -15.72 -42.69 41.00
C GLY A 28 -14.95 -42.15 39.77
N ALA A 29 -15.04 -42.81 38.63
CA ALA A 29 -14.40 -42.37 37.39
C ALA A 29 -15.02 -41.07 36.87
N VAL A 30 -16.35 -40.89 36.91
CA VAL A 30 -17.01 -39.65 36.53
C VAL A 30 -16.66 -38.54 37.51
N GLY A 31 -16.59 -38.80 38.81
CA GLY A 31 -16.21 -37.83 39.84
C GLY A 31 -14.76 -37.36 39.69
N THR A 32 -13.79 -38.28 39.31
CA THR A 32 -12.41 -37.90 39.04
C THR A 32 -12.26 -37.05 37.77
N VAL A 33 -12.93 -37.42 36.67
CA VAL A 33 -12.92 -36.64 35.45
C VAL A 33 -13.55 -35.24 35.65
N ALA A 34 -14.67 -35.18 36.36
CA ALA A 34 -15.30 -33.90 36.71
C ALA A 34 -14.41 -33.05 37.64
N GLY A 35 -13.75 -33.70 38.62
CA GLY A 35 -12.80 -33.08 39.53
C GLY A 35 -11.58 -32.50 38.80
N PHE A 36 -11.02 -33.22 37.87
CA PHE A 36 -9.93 -32.73 37.00
C PHE A 36 -10.38 -31.61 36.09
N GLY A 37 -11.58 -31.67 35.52
CA GLY A 37 -12.17 -30.59 34.70
C GLY A 37 -12.35 -29.29 35.49
N VAL A 38 -12.86 -29.37 36.72
CA VAL A 38 -13.02 -28.20 37.61
C VAL A 38 -11.67 -27.66 38.07
N ALA A 39 -10.69 -28.52 38.36
CA ALA A 39 -9.34 -28.10 38.74
C ALA A 39 -8.65 -27.41 37.55
N ALA A 40 -8.72 -27.98 36.35
CA ALA A 40 -8.17 -27.38 35.13
C ALA A 40 -8.84 -26.04 34.78
N GLN A 41 -10.16 -25.93 34.96
CA GLN A 41 -10.86 -24.64 34.79
C GLN A 41 -10.44 -23.60 35.82
N ARG A 42 -10.20 -23.99 37.08
CA ARG A 42 -9.71 -23.08 38.13
C ARG A 42 -8.27 -22.64 37.86
N ASP A 43 -7.40 -23.55 37.41
CA ASP A 43 -6.03 -23.24 37.03
C ASP A 43 -6.01 -22.30 35.81
N LEU A 44 -6.84 -22.55 34.79
CA LEU A 44 -7.00 -21.64 33.66
C LEU A 44 -7.56 -20.27 34.05
N ALA A 45 -8.54 -20.22 34.98
CA ALA A 45 -9.11 -18.98 35.47
C ALA A 45 -8.16 -18.21 36.40
N SER A 46 -7.15 -18.86 36.96
CA SER A 46 -6.11 -18.23 37.78
C SER A 46 -4.88 -17.77 36.97
N LEU A 47 -4.83 -18.05 35.66
CA LEU A 47 -3.81 -17.51 34.79
C LEU A 47 -4.06 -16.01 34.59
N GLU A 48 -3.43 -15.20 35.42
CA GLU A 48 -3.30 -13.77 35.16
C GLU A 48 -2.29 -13.62 34.00
N HIS A 49 -2.75 -13.06 32.89
CA HIS A 49 -1.83 -12.60 31.86
C HIS A 49 -0.94 -11.54 32.49
N ALA A 50 0.36 -11.77 32.45
CA ALA A 50 1.30 -10.69 32.73
C ALA A 50 0.92 -9.47 31.85
N PRO A 51 1.01 -8.24 32.37
CA PRO A 51 0.78 -7.06 31.55
C PRO A 51 1.61 -7.17 30.28
N ALA A 52 1.03 -6.76 29.14
CA ALA A 52 1.71 -6.79 27.86
C ALA A 52 3.13 -6.23 28.02
N TYR A 53 4.11 -7.02 27.61
CA TYR A 53 5.51 -6.61 27.70
C TYR A 53 5.67 -5.38 26.79
N ALA A 54 5.76 -4.20 27.40
CA ALA A 54 6.12 -3.01 26.68
C ALA A 54 7.62 -3.12 26.34
N LEU A 55 7.90 -3.43 25.07
CA LEU A 55 9.23 -3.27 24.51
C LEU A 55 9.62 -1.80 24.74
N GLN A 56 10.58 -1.55 25.61
CA GLN A 56 11.24 -0.25 25.58
C GLN A 56 11.86 -0.11 24.21
N ALA A 57 11.54 0.98 23.51
CA ALA A 57 12.22 1.31 22.28
C ALA A 57 13.74 1.22 22.55
N PRO A 58 14.50 0.46 21.76
CA PRO A 58 15.94 0.41 21.96
C PRO A 58 16.47 1.84 21.94
N PRO A 59 17.42 2.20 22.84
CA PRO A 59 18.05 3.51 22.74
C PRO A 59 18.56 3.68 21.33
N GLY A 60 18.28 4.83 20.71
CA GLY A 60 18.72 5.11 19.34
C GLY A 60 20.22 4.80 19.23
N LEU A 61 20.56 3.81 18.40
CA LEU A 61 21.97 3.41 18.18
C LEU A 61 22.75 4.49 17.43
N LEU A 62 22.04 5.46 16.84
CA LEU A 62 22.61 6.59 16.12
C LEU A 62 21.92 7.86 16.61
N THR A 63 22.69 8.80 17.09
CA THR A 63 22.23 10.17 17.25
C THR A 63 22.17 10.77 15.85
N PRO A 64 21.05 11.36 15.41
CA PRO A 64 21.01 12.10 14.14
C PRO A 64 22.16 13.11 14.14
N ALA A 65 22.89 13.18 13.03
CA ALA A 65 23.93 14.20 12.88
C ALA A 65 23.23 15.57 12.97
N GLU A 66 23.69 16.40 13.87
CA GLU A 66 23.31 17.82 13.85
C GLU A 66 24.03 18.46 12.67
N GLY A 67 23.26 19.07 11.74
CA GLY A 67 23.84 19.79 10.63
C GLY A 67 24.73 20.94 11.12
N SER A 68 25.78 21.21 10.39
CA SER A 68 26.63 22.38 10.67
C SER A 68 25.94 23.67 10.18
N PRO A 69 26.16 24.81 10.85
CA PRO A 69 25.66 26.09 10.36
C PRO A 69 26.10 26.34 8.91
N VAL A 70 25.18 26.80 8.08
CA VAL A 70 25.40 27.14 6.67
C VAL A 70 25.30 28.65 6.53
N ASP A 71 26.15 29.22 5.66
CA ASP A 71 25.97 30.58 5.20
C ASP A 71 24.80 30.60 4.21
N GLU A 72 23.63 31.03 4.71
CA GLU A 72 22.39 31.06 3.93
C GLU A 72 22.50 31.93 2.68
N GLN A 73 23.21 33.07 2.76
CA GLN A 73 23.38 33.94 1.60
C GLN A 73 24.20 33.26 0.51
N LEU A 74 25.23 32.52 0.91
CA LEU A 74 26.06 31.75 -0.04
C LEU A 74 25.24 30.64 -0.71
N LEU A 75 24.37 29.96 0.07
CA LEU A 75 23.46 28.96 -0.48
C LEU A 75 22.45 29.58 -1.48
N ILE A 76 21.82 30.69 -1.11
CA ILE A 76 20.87 31.41 -1.98
C ILE A 76 21.56 31.86 -3.26
N ASP A 77 22.76 32.42 -3.17
CA ASP A 77 23.54 32.87 -4.33
C ASP A 77 23.89 31.69 -5.25
N ALA A 78 24.26 30.52 -4.67
CA ALA A 78 24.55 29.32 -5.42
C ALA A 78 23.33 28.72 -6.13
N LEU A 79 22.15 28.82 -5.53
CA LEU A 79 20.89 28.35 -6.12
C LEU A 79 20.34 29.31 -7.19
N SER A 80 20.56 30.62 -7.06
CA SER A 80 19.94 31.65 -7.90
C SER A 80 20.28 31.50 -9.38
N SER A 81 21.53 31.17 -9.72
CA SER A 81 21.95 31.01 -11.12
C SER A 81 21.37 29.75 -11.78
N PRO A 82 21.42 28.56 -11.16
CA PRO A 82 20.75 27.37 -11.71
C PRO A 82 19.23 27.52 -11.81
N ALA A 83 18.58 28.18 -10.85
CA ALA A 83 17.14 28.40 -10.86
C ALA A 83 16.68 29.38 -11.96
N ALA A 84 17.57 30.27 -12.41
CA ALA A 84 17.31 31.19 -13.51
C ALA A 84 17.64 30.60 -14.90
N ASN A 85 17.97 29.28 -14.98
CA ASN A 85 18.22 28.64 -16.26
C ASN A 85 16.98 28.69 -17.16
N PRO A 86 17.04 29.29 -18.37
CA PRO A 86 15.91 29.38 -19.28
C PRO A 86 15.36 28.02 -19.74
N ASP A 87 16.16 26.96 -19.68
CA ASP A 87 15.76 25.60 -20.02
C ASP A 87 14.69 25.05 -19.06
N LEU A 88 14.48 25.68 -17.90
CA LEU A 88 13.44 25.33 -16.95
C LEU A 88 12.05 25.89 -17.34
N GLY A 89 11.93 26.73 -18.37
CA GLY A 89 10.66 27.31 -18.80
C GLY A 89 9.94 28.09 -17.69
N THR A 90 8.64 27.83 -17.50
CA THR A 90 7.88 28.33 -16.36
C THR A 90 8.23 27.47 -15.14
N PHE A 91 9.09 28.00 -14.28
CA PHE A 91 9.68 27.23 -13.17
C PHE A 91 9.30 27.79 -11.82
N HIS A 92 8.63 26.97 -10.99
CA HIS A 92 8.29 27.27 -9.60
C HIS A 92 9.00 26.30 -8.66
N ALA A 93 9.50 26.83 -7.53
CA ALA A 93 10.33 26.03 -6.63
C ALA A 93 10.24 26.49 -5.17
N ARG A 94 10.31 25.54 -4.25
CA ARG A 94 10.56 25.78 -2.83
C ARG A 94 11.61 24.79 -2.31
N ILE A 95 12.48 25.30 -1.44
CA ILE A 95 13.47 24.53 -0.71
C ILE A 95 13.41 24.93 0.75
N SER A 96 13.37 23.96 1.66
CA SER A 96 13.35 24.20 3.10
C SER A 96 14.43 23.39 3.81
N ASN A 97 14.93 23.90 4.93
CA ASN A 97 15.80 23.17 5.84
C ASN A 97 14.95 22.32 6.78
N ALA A 98 15.10 21.00 6.73
CA ALA A 98 14.27 20.09 7.51
C ALA A 98 14.47 20.19 9.03
N ALA A 99 15.64 20.67 9.49
CA ALA A 99 15.93 20.79 10.92
C ALA A 99 15.30 22.05 11.55
N THR A 100 15.25 23.17 10.78
CA THR A 100 14.73 24.46 11.28
C THR A 100 13.32 24.75 10.83
N GLY A 101 12.87 24.11 9.74
CA GLY A 101 11.61 24.42 9.06
C GLY A 101 11.65 25.70 8.22
N GLU A 102 12.82 26.37 8.14
CA GLU A 102 12.97 27.62 7.40
C GLU A 102 13.03 27.39 5.91
N VAL A 103 12.33 28.22 5.15
CA VAL A 103 12.40 28.28 3.69
C VAL A 103 13.69 28.97 3.30
N VAL A 104 14.60 28.23 2.65
CA VAL A 104 15.91 28.75 2.21
C VAL A 104 15.90 29.26 0.76
N PHE A 105 14.92 28.83 -0.03
CA PHE A 105 14.73 29.31 -1.40
C PHE A 105 13.26 29.24 -1.78
N ASP A 106 12.74 30.29 -2.38
CA ASP A 106 11.38 30.36 -2.91
C ASP A 106 11.36 31.10 -4.25
N GLN A 107 10.73 30.48 -5.23
CA GLN A 107 10.48 31.08 -6.53
C GLN A 107 9.05 30.72 -6.96
N HIS A 108 8.10 31.65 -6.77
CA HIS A 108 6.69 31.47 -7.13
C HIS A 108 6.05 30.20 -6.55
N ALA A 109 6.50 29.74 -5.37
CA ALA A 109 6.13 28.42 -4.86
C ALA A 109 4.65 28.29 -4.48
N ASP A 110 3.94 29.38 -4.26
CA ASP A 110 2.50 29.41 -3.96
C ASP A 110 1.64 29.41 -5.25
N GLU A 111 2.25 29.59 -6.42
CA GLU A 111 1.56 29.57 -7.70
C GLU A 111 1.53 28.15 -8.29
N PRO A 112 0.31 27.57 -8.56
CA PRO A 112 0.20 26.18 -8.96
C PRO A 112 0.60 25.94 -10.42
N LEU A 113 1.32 24.85 -10.67
CA LEU A 113 1.67 24.37 -12.00
C LEU A 113 1.17 22.93 -12.22
N ARG A 114 1.29 22.43 -13.47
CA ARG A 114 1.05 21.01 -13.78
C ARG A 114 2.12 20.15 -13.08
N PRO A 115 1.72 19.28 -12.14
CA PRO A 115 2.68 18.57 -11.30
C PRO A 115 3.21 17.28 -11.94
N ALA A 116 2.52 16.71 -12.89
CA ALA A 116 2.71 15.32 -13.30
C ALA A 116 2.76 14.38 -12.08
N SER A 117 3.56 13.32 -12.13
CA SER A 117 3.59 12.26 -11.11
C SER A 117 4.14 12.64 -9.73
N VAL A 118 4.57 13.90 -9.48
CA VAL A 118 4.84 14.33 -8.09
C VAL A 118 3.55 14.45 -7.26
N THR A 119 2.38 14.46 -7.92
CA THR A 119 1.05 14.31 -7.29
C THR A 119 1.01 13.11 -6.34
N LYS A 120 1.68 12.01 -6.68
CA LYS A 120 1.74 10.79 -5.87
C LYS A 120 2.29 11.00 -4.45
N ILE A 121 3.04 12.09 -4.22
CA ILE A 121 3.48 12.49 -2.87
C ILE A 121 2.28 12.83 -2.00
N LEU A 122 1.31 13.58 -2.54
CA LEU A 122 0.11 13.97 -1.80
C LEU A 122 -0.78 12.76 -1.52
N THR A 123 -1.01 11.92 -2.53
CA THR A 123 -1.77 10.67 -2.39
C THR A 123 -1.17 9.75 -1.33
N ALA A 124 0.15 9.56 -1.38
CA ALA A 124 0.87 8.71 -0.43
C ALA A 124 0.84 9.28 1.00
N ALA A 125 1.03 10.58 1.18
CA ALA A 125 0.97 11.21 2.49
C ALA A 125 -0.44 11.10 3.09
N ALA A 126 -1.49 11.40 2.30
CA ALA A 126 -2.87 11.28 2.74
C ALA A 126 -3.23 9.84 3.13
N ALA A 127 -2.80 8.84 2.33
CA ALA A 127 -3.01 7.43 2.65
C ALA A 127 -2.30 7.02 3.95
N LEU A 128 -1.06 7.45 4.18
CA LEU A 128 -0.35 7.18 5.44
C LEU A 128 -1.04 7.77 6.66
N TYR A 129 -1.59 8.98 6.55
CA TYR A 129 -2.34 9.60 7.65
C TYR A 129 -3.64 8.86 7.95
N GLN A 130 -4.36 8.41 6.93
CA GLN A 130 -5.69 7.82 7.10
C GLN A 130 -5.65 6.33 7.40
N LEU A 131 -4.80 5.56 6.71
CA LEU A 131 -4.78 4.11 6.75
C LEU A 131 -3.64 3.56 7.61
N GLY A 132 -2.50 4.25 7.61
CA GLY A 132 -1.28 3.77 8.26
C GLY A 132 -0.44 2.83 7.39
N PRO A 133 0.86 2.64 7.71
CA PRO A 133 1.80 1.92 6.85
C PRO A 133 1.55 0.41 6.74
N GLU A 134 0.89 -0.19 7.75
CA GLU A 134 0.67 -1.64 7.84
C GLU A 134 -0.69 -2.09 7.26
N ASP A 135 -1.47 -1.17 6.70
CA ASP A 135 -2.77 -1.49 6.13
C ASP A 135 -2.65 -2.47 4.96
N THR A 136 -3.61 -3.41 4.85
CA THR A 136 -3.67 -4.43 3.81
C THR A 136 -5.08 -4.52 3.22
N LEU A 137 -5.16 -5.02 1.99
CA LEU A 137 -6.40 -5.29 1.28
C LEU A 137 -6.66 -6.79 1.24
N SER A 138 -7.87 -7.22 1.59
CA SER A 138 -8.27 -8.61 1.50
C SER A 138 -8.99 -8.91 0.20
N THR A 139 -8.53 -9.93 -0.53
CA THR A 139 -9.29 -10.52 -1.65
C THR A 139 -9.82 -11.86 -1.20
N ALA A 140 -11.14 -11.99 -1.11
CA ALA A 140 -11.82 -13.19 -0.66
C ALA A 140 -12.56 -13.89 -1.80
N VAL A 141 -12.74 -15.19 -1.67
CA VAL A 141 -13.64 -16.00 -2.51
C VAL A 141 -14.74 -16.56 -1.63
N VAL A 142 -15.97 -16.35 -2.03
CA VAL A 142 -17.15 -16.86 -1.32
C VAL A 142 -17.90 -17.88 -2.17
N ARG A 143 -18.74 -18.70 -1.54
CA ARG A 143 -19.68 -19.54 -2.28
C ARG A 143 -20.66 -18.66 -3.05
N GLY A 144 -20.83 -18.96 -4.33
CA GLY A 144 -21.84 -18.30 -5.17
C GLY A 144 -23.26 -18.72 -4.84
N ALA A 145 -24.20 -18.08 -5.52
CA ALA A 145 -25.64 -18.36 -5.33
C ALA A 145 -26.07 -19.76 -5.81
N ASN A 146 -25.33 -20.35 -6.74
CA ASN A 146 -25.64 -21.64 -7.33
C ASN A 146 -24.60 -22.71 -6.94
N PRO A 147 -24.99 -24.01 -6.92
CA PRO A 147 -24.02 -25.08 -6.76
C PRO A 147 -22.92 -25.04 -7.83
N GLY A 148 -21.66 -25.19 -7.44
CA GLY A 148 -20.52 -25.11 -8.37
C GLY A 148 -20.10 -23.69 -8.75
N GLU A 149 -20.71 -22.68 -8.16
CA GLU A 149 -20.33 -21.27 -8.35
C GLU A 149 -19.50 -20.75 -7.16
N VAL A 150 -18.46 -19.98 -7.46
CA VAL A 150 -17.72 -19.18 -6.49
C VAL A 150 -17.63 -17.74 -6.98
N THR A 151 -17.63 -16.79 -6.04
CA THR A 151 -17.56 -15.36 -6.34
C THR A 151 -16.32 -14.76 -5.67
N ILE A 152 -15.46 -14.11 -6.44
CA ILE A 152 -14.36 -13.30 -5.93
C ILE A 152 -14.95 -11.98 -5.43
N LEU A 153 -14.67 -11.61 -4.19
CA LEU A 153 -14.96 -10.29 -3.65
C LEU A 153 -13.74 -9.39 -3.92
N ALA A 154 -13.87 -8.50 -4.89
CA ALA A 154 -12.79 -7.59 -5.28
C ALA A 154 -12.72 -6.41 -4.30
N GLY A 155 -11.70 -6.42 -3.43
CA GLY A 155 -11.54 -5.45 -2.34
C GLY A 155 -10.67 -4.22 -2.68
N GLY A 156 -10.25 -4.05 -3.93
CA GLY A 156 -9.33 -2.98 -4.33
C GLY A 156 -7.90 -3.45 -4.58
N ASP A 157 -7.62 -4.75 -4.47
CA ASP A 157 -6.28 -5.30 -4.68
C ASP A 157 -5.92 -5.37 -6.17
N VAL A 158 -5.15 -4.39 -6.62
CA VAL A 158 -4.61 -4.33 -7.99
C VAL A 158 -3.18 -4.89 -8.09
N TRP A 159 -2.66 -5.45 -6.99
CA TRP A 159 -1.32 -6.06 -6.88
C TRP A 159 -1.36 -7.58 -6.98
N LEU A 160 -2.55 -8.20 -7.20
CA LEU A 160 -2.66 -9.65 -7.31
C LEU A 160 -1.66 -10.21 -8.33
N ASP A 161 -1.08 -11.36 -7.98
CA ASP A 161 -0.13 -12.09 -8.80
C ASP A 161 -0.46 -13.59 -8.88
N ASP A 162 0.39 -14.34 -9.54
CA ASP A 162 0.21 -15.78 -9.69
C ASP A 162 0.25 -16.52 -8.35
N GLU A 163 1.06 -16.07 -7.38
CA GLU A 163 1.17 -16.69 -6.05
C GLU A 163 -0.13 -16.52 -5.26
N ALA A 164 -0.71 -15.31 -5.28
CA ALA A 164 -1.99 -15.03 -4.65
C ALA A 164 -3.13 -15.87 -5.27
N LEU A 165 -3.17 -15.98 -6.60
CA LEU A 165 -4.17 -16.79 -7.30
C LEU A 165 -3.99 -18.30 -7.04
N ASP A 166 -2.77 -18.79 -6.98
CA ASP A 166 -2.47 -20.20 -6.65
C ASP A 166 -2.92 -20.50 -5.21
N ALA A 167 -2.69 -19.58 -4.27
CA ALA A 167 -3.15 -19.69 -2.89
C ALA A 167 -4.68 -19.73 -2.77
N LEU A 168 -5.38 -18.83 -3.49
CA LEU A 168 -6.85 -18.84 -3.55
C LEU A 168 -7.37 -20.14 -4.14
N ALA A 169 -6.83 -20.59 -5.28
CA ALA A 169 -7.27 -21.83 -5.94
C ALA A 169 -7.05 -23.07 -5.05
N ALA A 170 -5.92 -23.13 -4.34
CA ALA A 170 -5.65 -24.23 -3.42
C ALA A 170 -6.65 -24.27 -2.26
N GLN A 171 -6.98 -23.10 -1.68
CA GLN A 171 -7.96 -23.00 -0.60
C GLN A 171 -9.36 -23.42 -1.08
N VAL A 172 -9.83 -22.91 -2.22
CA VAL A 172 -11.12 -23.29 -2.83
C VAL A 172 -11.18 -24.79 -3.09
N SER A 173 -10.12 -25.38 -3.66
CA SER A 173 -10.05 -26.82 -3.96
C SER A 173 -10.11 -27.70 -2.70
N ASN A 174 -9.61 -27.22 -1.56
CA ASN A 174 -9.66 -27.94 -0.29
C ASN A 174 -11.07 -28.05 0.29
N VAL A 175 -12.03 -27.21 -0.13
CA VAL A 175 -13.42 -27.32 0.29
C VAL A 175 -14.10 -28.55 -0.35
N GLY A 176 -13.57 -29.05 -1.47
CA GLY A 176 -13.92 -30.36 -2.02
C GLY A 176 -15.09 -30.35 -3.03
N ASP A 177 -15.68 -29.18 -3.31
CA ASP A 177 -16.73 -29.04 -4.31
C ASP A 177 -16.12 -28.75 -5.69
N ALA A 178 -16.70 -29.33 -6.74
CA ALA A 178 -16.32 -28.97 -8.11
C ALA A 178 -16.81 -27.56 -8.43
N VAL A 179 -15.93 -26.73 -9.01
CA VAL A 179 -16.27 -25.37 -9.44
C VAL A 179 -16.44 -25.35 -10.95
N ASP A 180 -17.63 -24.93 -11.40
CA ASP A 180 -17.99 -24.78 -12.82
C ASP A 180 -17.97 -23.33 -13.27
N THR A 181 -18.20 -22.40 -12.34
CA THR A 181 -18.35 -20.96 -12.62
C THR A 181 -17.58 -20.13 -11.59
N VAL A 182 -16.81 -19.17 -12.07
CA VAL A 182 -16.18 -18.14 -11.27
C VAL A 182 -16.77 -16.79 -11.66
N THR A 183 -17.36 -16.11 -10.69
CA THR A 183 -17.81 -14.72 -10.84
C THR A 183 -16.90 -13.78 -10.06
N ILE A 184 -16.94 -12.48 -10.40
CA ILE A 184 -16.25 -11.45 -9.65
C ILE A 184 -17.19 -10.31 -9.32
N ASP A 185 -17.27 -9.98 -8.04
CA ASP A 185 -18.04 -8.86 -7.50
C ASP A 185 -17.13 -7.64 -7.44
N THR A 186 -17.46 -6.62 -8.25
CA THR A 186 -16.72 -5.36 -8.36
C THR A 186 -17.39 -4.21 -7.61
N SER A 187 -18.44 -4.47 -6.86
CA SER A 187 -19.28 -3.44 -6.22
C SER A 187 -18.57 -2.59 -5.17
N SER A 188 -17.39 -3.00 -4.70
CA SER A 188 -16.60 -2.21 -3.76
C SER A 188 -16.21 -0.82 -4.28
N TRP A 189 -16.13 -0.64 -5.59
CA TRP A 189 -15.85 0.65 -6.23
C TRP A 189 -17.07 1.23 -6.98
N ASP A 190 -18.28 0.80 -6.63
CA ASP A 190 -19.50 1.37 -7.19
C ASP A 190 -19.57 2.88 -6.95
N GLY A 191 -19.91 3.63 -8.01
CA GLY A 191 -19.97 5.09 -7.99
C GLY A 191 -18.62 5.80 -8.20
N MET A 192 -17.51 5.06 -8.33
CA MET A 192 -16.24 5.60 -8.78
C MET A 192 -16.09 5.43 -10.30
N GLU A 193 -15.62 6.46 -10.98
CA GLU A 193 -15.41 6.42 -12.42
C GLU A 193 -14.23 5.50 -12.77
N GLU A 194 -14.45 4.49 -13.64
CA GLU A 194 -13.38 3.56 -14.03
C GLU A 194 -12.28 4.23 -14.85
N TYR A 195 -12.66 5.20 -15.69
CA TYR A 195 -11.75 5.89 -16.59
C TYR A 195 -12.15 7.36 -16.73
N PRO A 196 -11.49 8.29 -15.99
CA PRO A 196 -11.79 9.71 -16.05
C PRO A 196 -11.70 10.30 -17.47
N GLU A 197 -12.64 11.19 -17.82
CA GLU A 197 -12.64 11.88 -19.12
C GLU A 197 -11.36 12.71 -19.35
N SER A 198 -10.64 13.05 -18.30
CA SER A 198 -9.37 13.80 -18.36
C SER A 198 -8.19 12.95 -18.84
N TRP A 199 -8.36 11.64 -19.00
CA TRP A 199 -7.31 10.75 -19.48
C TRP A 199 -7.49 10.45 -20.96
N ASP A 200 -6.37 10.43 -21.70
CA ASP A 200 -6.38 10.01 -23.11
C ASP A 200 -6.69 8.49 -23.19
N PRO A 201 -7.69 8.06 -23.97
CA PRO A 201 -8.00 6.64 -24.17
C PRO A 201 -6.82 5.79 -24.64
N GLU A 202 -5.85 6.37 -25.35
CA GLU A 202 -4.65 5.66 -25.82
C GLU A 202 -3.72 5.25 -24.66
N ASN A 203 -3.88 5.83 -23.47
CA ASN A 203 -3.03 5.53 -22.32
C ASN A 203 -3.14 4.07 -21.84
N VAL A 204 -4.23 3.37 -22.13
CA VAL A 204 -4.37 1.93 -21.79
C VAL A 204 -3.41 1.09 -22.65
N ASP A 205 -3.43 1.28 -23.95
CA ASP A 205 -2.58 0.54 -24.90
C ASP A 205 -1.12 1.02 -24.84
N ALA A 206 -0.88 2.28 -24.46
CA ALA A 206 0.44 2.82 -24.16
C ALA A 206 1.03 2.29 -22.84
N GLY A 207 0.20 1.69 -21.98
CA GLY A 207 0.63 1.08 -20.72
C GLY A 207 0.68 2.00 -19.51
N PHE A 208 0.22 3.25 -19.64
CA PHE A 208 0.30 4.23 -18.56
C PHE A 208 -0.77 4.03 -17.48
N VAL A 209 -1.95 3.52 -17.86
CA VAL A 209 -3.06 3.29 -16.95
C VAL A 209 -3.96 2.17 -17.47
N ALA A 210 -4.84 1.62 -16.64
CA ALA A 210 -5.91 0.69 -17.01
C ALA A 210 -7.26 1.28 -16.58
N PRO A 211 -8.39 0.77 -17.11
CA PRO A 211 -9.68 0.98 -16.47
C PRO A 211 -9.60 0.55 -15.01
N MET A 212 -9.97 1.46 -14.10
CA MET A 212 -9.79 1.25 -12.67
C MET A 212 -10.92 0.35 -12.13
N GLN A 213 -10.60 -0.92 -11.96
CA GLN A 213 -11.48 -1.93 -11.38
C GLN A 213 -10.86 -2.52 -10.10
N PRO A 214 -11.66 -2.97 -9.10
CA PRO A 214 -11.18 -3.25 -7.76
C PRO A 214 -10.39 -4.56 -7.59
N ALA A 215 -10.05 -5.22 -8.67
CA ALA A 215 -9.09 -6.33 -8.70
C ALA A 215 -8.33 -6.34 -10.04
N MET A 216 -7.01 -6.48 -9.98
CA MET A 216 -6.17 -6.54 -11.18
C MET A 216 -4.97 -7.46 -10.96
N LEU A 217 -4.55 -8.15 -12.02
CA LEU A 217 -3.26 -8.85 -12.02
C LEU A 217 -2.15 -7.85 -12.36
N SER A 218 -1.21 -7.63 -11.42
CA SER A 218 -0.06 -6.74 -11.63
C SER A 218 -0.41 -5.38 -12.24
N GLY A 219 -1.49 -4.74 -11.75
CA GLY A 219 -1.99 -3.47 -12.27
C GLY A 219 -2.56 -3.55 -13.70
N GLY A 220 -3.05 -4.70 -14.12
CA GLY A 220 -3.64 -4.91 -15.43
C GLY A 220 -2.64 -5.08 -16.59
N ARG A 221 -1.35 -5.32 -16.30
CA ARG A 221 -0.32 -5.52 -17.34
C ARG A 221 -0.54 -6.78 -18.14
N LEU A 222 -0.38 -6.67 -19.46
CA LEU A 222 -0.48 -7.82 -20.37
C LEU A 222 0.87 -8.53 -20.54
N GLY A 223 0.81 -9.77 -21.05
CA GLY A 223 2.01 -10.54 -21.39
C GLY A 223 2.82 -11.07 -20.19
N GLY A 224 2.23 -11.09 -18.99
CA GLY A 224 2.91 -11.55 -17.76
C GLY A 224 3.95 -10.55 -17.21
N ALA A 225 3.92 -9.31 -17.67
CA ALA A 225 4.80 -8.26 -17.14
C ALA A 225 4.32 -7.81 -15.74
N THR A 226 5.25 -7.63 -14.81
CA THR A 226 4.99 -7.14 -13.45
C THR A 226 5.38 -5.67 -13.27
N GLU A 227 6.20 -5.13 -14.18
CA GLU A 227 6.72 -3.76 -14.15
C GLU A 227 6.75 -3.14 -15.55
N GLY A 228 6.95 -1.83 -15.63
CA GLY A 228 7.13 -1.06 -16.86
C GLY A 228 5.84 -0.63 -17.52
N ASP A 229 6.01 0.23 -18.54
CA ASP A 229 4.93 0.74 -19.39
C ASP A 229 4.72 -0.25 -20.54
N VAL A 230 3.88 -1.24 -20.30
CA VAL A 230 3.44 -2.23 -21.26
C VAL A 230 1.91 -2.14 -21.40
N PRO A 231 1.33 -2.50 -22.55
CA PRO A 231 -0.12 -2.46 -22.73
C PRO A 231 -0.88 -3.07 -21.55
N ARG A 232 -1.96 -2.41 -21.15
CA ARG A 232 -2.83 -2.85 -20.06
C ARG A 232 -4.10 -3.49 -20.63
N THR A 233 -4.72 -4.33 -19.84
CA THR A 233 -6.01 -4.93 -20.19
C THR A 233 -7.14 -3.91 -20.10
N HIS A 234 -8.16 -4.08 -20.93
CA HIS A 234 -9.41 -3.32 -20.88
C HIS A 234 -10.46 -3.95 -19.94
N THR A 235 -10.20 -5.14 -19.39
CA THR A 235 -11.12 -5.91 -18.54
C THR A 235 -10.42 -6.50 -17.30
N PRO A 236 -9.76 -5.67 -16.45
CA PRO A 236 -8.88 -6.17 -15.41
C PRO A 236 -9.54 -7.15 -14.44
N ALA A 237 -10.73 -6.85 -13.95
CA ALA A 237 -11.43 -7.73 -12.99
C ALA A 237 -11.82 -9.07 -13.60
N LEU A 238 -12.31 -9.04 -14.85
CA LEU A 238 -12.66 -10.27 -15.56
C LEU A 238 -11.45 -11.16 -15.81
N ASP A 239 -10.27 -10.57 -16.04
CA ASP A 239 -9.01 -11.30 -16.21
C ASP A 239 -8.58 -12.00 -14.91
N VAL A 240 -8.82 -11.39 -13.76
CA VAL A 240 -8.60 -12.03 -12.44
C VAL A 240 -9.52 -13.25 -12.28
N ALA A 241 -10.81 -13.08 -12.60
CA ALA A 241 -11.77 -14.19 -12.55
C ALA A 241 -11.39 -15.32 -13.52
N GLN A 242 -10.97 -15.00 -14.74
CA GLN A 242 -10.52 -15.96 -15.73
C GLN A 242 -9.25 -16.70 -15.28
N ALA A 243 -8.32 -16.00 -14.64
CA ALA A 243 -7.09 -16.60 -14.15
C ALA A 243 -7.34 -17.58 -12.99
N LEU A 244 -8.29 -17.26 -12.09
CA LEU A 244 -8.72 -18.18 -11.03
C LEU A 244 -9.49 -19.37 -11.62
N ALA A 245 -10.41 -19.13 -12.57
CA ALA A 245 -11.18 -20.18 -13.24
C ALA A 245 -10.27 -21.21 -13.93
N ASN A 246 -9.22 -20.76 -14.62
CA ASN A 246 -8.24 -21.63 -15.27
C ASN A 246 -7.55 -22.57 -14.24
N ARG A 247 -7.24 -22.11 -13.02
CA ARG A 247 -6.65 -22.89 -11.95
C ARG A 247 -7.62 -23.93 -11.36
N LEU A 248 -8.89 -23.56 -11.28
CA LEU A 248 -9.95 -24.43 -10.75
C LEU A 248 -10.53 -25.40 -11.79
N GLY A 249 -10.21 -25.18 -13.09
CA GLY A 249 -10.82 -25.94 -14.20
C GLY A 249 -12.27 -25.57 -14.46
N ALA A 250 -12.70 -24.38 -14.01
CA ALA A 250 -14.04 -23.84 -14.25
C ALA A 250 -14.21 -23.40 -15.71
N ALA A 251 -15.40 -23.66 -16.28
CA ALA A 251 -15.67 -23.38 -17.68
C ALA A 251 -16.29 -21.99 -17.92
N ASN A 252 -16.90 -21.40 -16.91
CA ASN A 252 -17.66 -20.16 -17.03
C ASN A 252 -17.05 -19.07 -16.16
N VAL A 253 -17.01 -17.84 -16.71
CA VAL A 253 -16.53 -16.65 -16.01
C VAL A 253 -17.45 -15.48 -16.32
N ALA A 254 -17.76 -14.67 -15.31
CA ALA A 254 -18.55 -13.44 -15.47
C ALA A 254 -18.22 -12.40 -14.37
N VAL A 255 -18.53 -11.15 -14.65
CA VAL A 255 -18.73 -10.15 -13.62
C VAL A 255 -20.09 -10.38 -12.98
N ALA A 256 -20.19 -10.32 -11.65
CA ALA A 256 -21.45 -10.49 -10.92
C ALA A 256 -22.42 -9.33 -11.24
N ASP A 257 -23.72 -9.62 -11.28
CA ASP A 257 -24.76 -8.61 -11.56
C ASP A 257 -24.97 -7.63 -10.38
N GLY A 258 -24.31 -7.86 -9.24
CA GLY A 258 -24.41 -7.03 -8.03
C GLY A 258 -23.59 -7.64 -6.88
N PRO A 259 -23.65 -7.01 -5.69
CA PRO A 259 -22.88 -7.45 -4.55
C PRO A 259 -23.25 -8.87 -4.09
N ALA A 260 -22.25 -9.63 -3.71
CA ALA A 260 -22.44 -10.93 -3.09
C ALA A 260 -23.21 -10.78 -1.75
N PRO A 261 -23.99 -11.80 -1.34
CA PRO A 261 -24.68 -11.77 -0.06
C PRO A 261 -23.68 -11.55 1.11
N ALA A 262 -24.05 -10.66 2.04
CA ALA A 262 -23.17 -10.30 3.17
C ALA A 262 -22.86 -11.50 4.11
N ASP A 263 -23.69 -12.55 4.08
CA ASP A 263 -23.55 -13.78 4.84
C ASP A 263 -23.00 -14.96 4.01
N ALA A 264 -22.50 -14.69 2.79
CA ALA A 264 -21.89 -15.73 1.96
C ALA A 264 -20.67 -16.34 2.65
N GLU A 265 -20.57 -17.69 2.57
CA GLU A 265 -19.47 -18.44 3.19
C GLU A 265 -18.15 -18.13 2.47
N VAL A 266 -17.19 -17.58 3.22
CA VAL A 266 -15.81 -17.38 2.72
C VAL A 266 -15.12 -18.72 2.64
N VAL A 267 -14.64 -19.11 1.46
CA VAL A 267 -13.94 -20.39 1.20
C VAL A 267 -12.46 -20.20 0.94
N ALA A 268 -12.02 -18.99 0.61
CA ALA A 268 -10.61 -18.64 0.44
C ALA A 268 -10.39 -17.15 0.69
N SER A 269 -9.18 -16.77 1.11
CA SER A 269 -8.76 -15.38 1.18
C SER A 269 -7.24 -15.24 1.09
N VAL A 270 -6.80 -14.10 0.55
CA VAL A 270 -5.41 -13.66 0.56
C VAL A 270 -5.36 -12.16 0.92
N GLU A 271 -4.24 -11.74 1.48
CA GLU A 271 -3.99 -10.33 1.80
C GLU A 271 -2.96 -9.75 0.82
N SER A 272 -3.14 -8.49 0.46
CA SER A 272 -2.15 -7.74 -0.32
C SER A 272 -0.88 -7.49 0.49
N PRO A 273 0.22 -7.04 -0.14
CA PRO A 273 1.31 -6.40 0.59
C PRO A 273 0.80 -5.20 1.41
N THR A 274 1.56 -4.82 2.46
CA THR A 274 1.23 -3.65 3.27
C THR A 274 1.19 -2.36 2.44
N LEU A 275 0.46 -1.34 2.90
CA LEU A 275 0.40 -0.04 2.23
C LEU A 275 1.79 0.52 1.95
N LEU A 276 2.71 0.40 2.90
CA LEU A 276 4.08 0.88 2.74
C LEU A 276 4.84 0.14 1.61
N GLU A 277 4.66 -1.17 1.48
CA GLU A 277 5.25 -1.96 0.40
C GLU A 277 4.64 -1.59 -0.95
N ARG A 278 3.31 -1.45 -1.02
CA ARG A 278 2.59 -1.00 -2.22
C ARG A 278 3.04 0.40 -2.65
N MET A 279 3.21 1.32 -1.71
CA MET A 279 3.73 2.67 -1.96
C MET A 279 5.16 2.68 -2.49
N ARG A 280 6.04 1.80 -1.97
CA ARG A 280 7.42 1.69 -2.50
C ARG A 280 7.44 1.34 -3.97
N VAL A 281 6.62 0.38 -4.38
CA VAL A 281 6.50 0.00 -5.80
C VAL A 281 5.93 1.15 -6.62
N MET A 282 4.83 1.77 -6.16
CA MET A 282 4.21 2.93 -6.79
C MET A 282 5.18 4.09 -7.01
N MET A 283 5.93 4.48 -5.97
CA MET A 283 6.85 5.61 -6.03
C MET A 283 8.06 5.34 -6.92
N ARG A 284 8.63 4.13 -6.78
CA ARG A 284 9.83 3.72 -7.51
C ARG A 284 9.58 3.63 -9.01
N ASN A 285 8.46 3.02 -9.42
CA ASN A 285 8.12 2.81 -10.82
C ASN A 285 7.24 3.95 -11.36
N SER A 286 6.79 4.86 -10.51
CA SER A 286 5.82 5.92 -10.86
C SER A 286 4.49 5.38 -11.40
N ASP A 287 4.04 4.23 -10.89
CA ASP A 287 2.87 3.52 -11.40
C ASP A 287 1.57 4.30 -11.14
N ASN A 288 0.81 4.57 -12.21
CA ASN A 288 -0.42 5.35 -12.12
C ASN A 288 -1.57 4.50 -11.57
N VAL A 289 -1.70 3.24 -12.00
CA VAL A 289 -2.75 2.33 -11.52
C VAL A 289 -2.65 2.15 -10.00
N TYR A 290 -1.43 1.97 -9.49
CA TYR A 290 -1.20 1.81 -8.06
C TYR A 290 -1.52 3.09 -7.27
N ALA A 291 -1.23 4.26 -7.82
CA ALA A 291 -1.59 5.52 -7.18
C ALA A 291 -3.10 5.74 -7.13
N GLU A 292 -3.80 5.44 -8.22
CA GLU A 292 -5.27 5.52 -8.26
C GLU A 292 -5.94 4.54 -7.30
N ALA A 293 -5.43 3.32 -7.21
CA ALA A 293 -5.95 2.32 -6.28
C ALA A 293 -5.79 2.77 -4.81
N ILE A 294 -4.62 3.29 -4.44
CA ILE A 294 -4.38 3.83 -3.09
C ILE A 294 -5.29 5.04 -2.81
N GLY A 295 -5.51 5.92 -3.79
CA GLY A 295 -6.45 7.02 -3.66
C GLY A 295 -7.90 6.55 -3.43
N ARG A 296 -8.34 5.49 -4.11
CA ARG A 296 -9.67 4.90 -3.95
C ARG A 296 -9.83 4.22 -2.59
N GLU A 297 -8.82 3.50 -2.13
CA GLU A 297 -8.76 2.90 -0.80
C GLU A 297 -8.92 3.99 0.30
N LEU A 298 -8.17 5.09 0.17
CA LEU A 298 -8.32 6.27 1.02
C LEU A 298 -9.74 6.83 1.00
N ALA A 299 -10.35 6.99 -0.18
CA ALA A 299 -11.69 7.51 -0.32
C ALA A 299 -12.73 6.61 0.36
N LEU A 300 -12.63 5.29 0.17
CA LEU A 300 -13.50 4.32 0.83
C LEU A 300 -13.39 4.39 2.35
N ALA A 301 -12.18 4.49 2.88
CA ALA A 301 -11.94 4.64 4.31
C ALA A 301 -12.55 5.93 4.88
N ARG A 302 -12.72 6.96 4.04
CA ARG A 302 -13.40 8.22 4.38
C ARG A 302 -14.90 8.22 4.06
N GLY A 303 -15.43 7.15 3.47
CA GLY A 303 -16.85 7.02 3.11
C GLY A 303 -17.27 7.93 1.94
N THR A 304 -16.37 8.20 1.00
CA THR A 304 -16.63 8.96 -0.23
C THR A 304 -16.19 8.19 -1.47
N THR A 305 -16.65 8.61 -2.65
CA THR A 305 -16.24 8.08 -3.95
C THR A 305 -15.33 9.05 -4.72
N ASP A 306 -15.09 10.25 -4.19
CA ASP A 306 -14.20 11.25 -4.77
C ASP A 306 -12.78 11.10 -4.19
N ALA A 307 -11.97 10.28 -4.85
CA ALA A 307 -10.63 9.93 -4.38
C ALA A 307 -9.64 11.11 -4.41
N PRO A 308 -9.59 11.96 -5.46
CA PRO A 308 -8.76 13.16 -5.44
C PRO A 308 -9.11 14.13 -4.31
N GLN A 309 -10.41 14.39 -4.10
CA GLN A 309 -10.85 15.28 -3.03
C GLN A 309 -10.59 14.69 -1.64
N ALA A 310 -10.74 13.36 -1.47
CA ALA A 310 -10.41 12.68 -0.22
C ALA A 310 -8.94 12.89 0.19
N ALA A 311 -8.02 12.89 -0.78
CA ALA A 311 -6.61 13.16 -0.50
C ALA A 311 -6.40 14.61 -0.03
N LEU A 312 -7.02 15.59 -0.70
CA LEU A 312 -6.92 17.00 -0.29
C LEU A 312 -7.55 17.25 1.07
N ASP A 313 -8.73 16.70 1.33
CA ASP A 313 -9.42 16.86 2.62
C ASP A 313 -8.58 16.27 3.76
N THR A 314 -7.97 15.09 3.55
CA THR A 314 -7.09 14.48 4.55
C THR A 314 -5.89 15.40 4.84
N LEU A 315 -5.23 15.94 3.83
CA LEU A 315 -4.10 16.84 4.03
C LEU A 315 -4.51 18.14 4.71
N ALA A 316 -5.66 18.73 4.34
CA ALA A 316 -6.18 19.92 4.99
C ALA A 316 -6.49 19.70 6.48
N GLU A 317 -7.06 18.54 6.85
CA GLU A 317 -7.30 18.15 8.23
C GLU A 317 -6.00 18.01 9.05
N GLN A 318 -4.89 17.69 8.39
CA GLN A 318 -3.55 17.66 9.00
C GLN A 318 -2.87 19.04 9.05
N GLY A 319 -3.54 20.07 8.57
CA GLY A 319 -3.07 21.46 8.65
C GLY A 319 -2.25 21.93 7.45
N PHE A 320 -2.18 21.15 6.37
CA PHE A 320 -1.55 21.61 5.13
C PHE A 320 -2.44 22.62 4.40
N ASP A 321 -1.82 23.66 3.84
CA ASP A 321 -2.52 24.60 2.98
C ASP A 321 -2.67 24.01 1.56
N VAL A 322 -3.88 23.56 1.27
CA VAL A 322 -4.26 23.00 -0.04
C VAL A 322 -4.81 24.05 -1.01
N SER A 323 -4.78 25.32 -0.64
CA SER A 323 -5.28 26.42 -1.46
C SER A 323 -4.59 26.44 -2.83
N GLY A 324 -5.35 26.71 -3.88
CA GLY A 324 -4.85 26.74 -5.26
C GLY A 324 -4.56 25.34 -5.85
N THR A 325 -4.72 24.26 -5.06
CA THR A 325 -4.56 22.89 -5.59
C THR A 325 -5.85 22.43 -6.27
N THR A 326 -5.70 21.79 -7.41
CA THR A 326 -6.76 21.07 -8.12
C THR A 326 -6.26 19.71 -8.51
N LEU A 327 -6.95 18.65 -8.10
CA LEU A 327 -6.66 17.28 -8.48
C LEU A 327 -7.86 16.69 -9.19
N LEU A 328 -7.64 16.09 -10.35
CA LEU A 328 -8.62 15.29 -11.10
C LEU A 328 -8.30 13.79 -11.06
N ASP A 329 -7.12 13.45 -10.56
CA ASP A 329 -6.67 12.08 -10.32
C ASP A 329 -5.66 12.06 -9.16
N ASN A 330 -5.30 10.86 -8.71
CA ASN A 330 -4.35 10.62 -7.63
C ASN A 330 -2.92 10.35 -8.12
N CYS A 331 -2.74 10.22 -9.44
CA CYS A 331 -1.46 9.81 -10.04
C CYS A 331 -0.70 10.94 -10.73
N GLY A 332 -1.41 12.01 -11.13
CA GLY A 332 -0.83 13.13 -11.86
C GLY A 332 -0.80 12.93 -13.38
N LEU A 333 -1.66 12.07 -13.93
CA LEU A 333 -1.77 11.81 -15.37
C LEU A 333 -2.56 12.92 -16.07
N SER A 334 -3.57 13.48 -15.41
CA SER A 334 -4.39 14.57 -15.96
C SER A 334 -3.60 15.87 -16.12
N ASP A 335 -3.62 16.45 -17.31
CA ASP A 335 -3.04 17.77 -17.60
C ASP A 335 -3.73 18.92 -16.85
N ALA A 336 -4.91 18.69 -16.30
CA ALA A 336 -5.67 19.69 -15.56
C ALA A 336 -5.32 19.75 -14.06
N ASN A 337 -4.52 18.82 -13.55
CA ASN A 337 -3.98 18.89 -12.19
C ASN A 337 -3.15 20.16 -11.98
N ARG A 338 -3.29 20.79 -10.83
CA ARG A 338 -2.53 21.99 -10.42
C ARG A 338 -2.11 21.85 -8.97
N ILE A 339 -0.81 21.96 -8.70
CA ILE A 339 -0.24 21.89 -7.35
C ILE A 339 0.79 23.00 -7.16
N PRO A 340 0.69 23.81 -6.09
CA PRO A 340 1.76 24.71 -5.68
C PRO A 340 2.97 23.90 -5.16
N PRO A 341 4.22 24.21 -5.56
CA PRO A 341 5.41 23.60 -4.95
C PRO A 341 5.46 23.70 -3.43
N ALA A 342 4.89 24.76 -2.88
CA ALA A 342 4.78 24.99 -1.44
C ALA A 342 4.07 23.86 -0.69
N LEU A 343 2.98 23.32 -1.26
CA LEU A 343 2.27 22.19 -0.65
C LEU A 343 3.13 20.92 -0.67
N LEU A 344 3.79 20.62 -1.80
CA LEU A 344 4.67 19.46 -1.91
C LEU A 344 5.84 19.52 -0.92
N ASP A 345 6.50 20.69 -0.85
CA ASP A 345 7.60 20.89 0.10
C ASP A 345 7.13 20.84 1.54
N GLY A 346 5.96 21.40 1.86
CA GLY A 346 5.35 21.31 3.19
C GLY A 346 5.10 19.86 3.64
N VAL A 347 4.58 19.02 2.74
CA VAL A 347 4.37 17.59 3.00
C VAL A 347 5.71 16.86 3.20
N LEU A 348 6.71 17.14 2.38
CA LEU A 348 8.05 16.55 2.51
C LEU A 348 8.74 17.01 3.79
N LEU A 349 8.60 18.27 4.17
CA LEU A 349 9.14 18.83 5.40
C LEU A 349 8.53 18.17 6.64
N SER A 350 7.21 18.01 6.67
CA SER A 350 6.52 17.26 7.73
C SER A 350 7.01 15.80 7.77
N SER A 351 7.17 15.15 6.61
CA SER A 351 7.70 13.78 6.52
C SER A 351 9.13 13.64 7.05
N ALA A 352 9.93 14.70 7.00
CA ALA A 352 11.30 14.67 7.53
C ALA A 352 11.34 14.73 9.07
N THR A 353 10.30 15.27 9.71
CA THR A 353 10.27 15.57 11.15
C THR A 353 9.25 14.76 11.92
N GLU A 354 8.16 14.33 11.32
CA GLU A 354 6.98 13.79 12.01
C GLU A 354 6.63 12.36 11.62
N ALA A 355 6.31 11.51 12.61
CA ALA A 355 5.49 10.34 12.40
C ALA A 355 4.00 10.79 12.31
N PRO A 356 3.13 10.13 11.52
CA PRO A 356 3.32 8.82 10.89
C PRO A 356 3.85 8.87 9.46
N ILE A 357 3.94 10.04 8.80
CA ILE A 357 4.30 10.11 7.37
C ILE A 357 5.80 10.06 7.07
N ARG A 358 6.63 9.83 8.09
CA ARG A 358 8.08 9.69 7.91
C ARG A 358 8.47 8.58 6.93
N ASP A 359 7.68 7.52 6.89
CA ASP A 359 7.91 6.39 6.00
C ASP A 359 7.81 6.76 4.51
N LEU A 360 7.12 7.86 4.17
CA LEU A 360 7.06 8.41 2.83
C LEU A 360 8.46 8.61 2.21
N LEU A 361 9.40 9.17 2.99
CA LEU A 361 10.76 9.44 2.49
C LEU A 361 11.51 8.15 2.11
N GLY A 362 11.20 7.04 2.78
CA GLY A 362 11.76 5.71 2.48
C GLY A 362 11.23 5.09 1.19
N THR A 363 10.14 5.63 0.62
CA THR A 363 9.56 5.15 -0.64
C THR A 363 10.11 5.88 -1.87
N LEU A 364 10.79 7.01 -1.68
CA LEU A 364 11.30 7.84 -2.77
C LEU A 364 12.51 7.20 -3.44
N PRO A 365 12.57 7.15 -4.79
CA PRO A 365 13.74 6.68 -5.54
C PRO A 365 15.02 7.42 -5.19
N VAL A 366 16.14 6.71 -5.23
CA VAL A 366 17.47 7.24 -4.99
C VAL A 366 18.16 7.61 -6.30
N ALA A 367 18.74 8.80 -6.37
CA ALA A 367 19.51 9.28 -7.51
C ALA A 367 20.66 8.33 -7.89
N ALA A 368 20.72 7.93 -9.17
CA ALA A 368 21.63 6.93 -9.74
C ALA A 368 21.59 5.55 -9.03
N GLY A 369 20.51 5.25 -8.32
CA GLY A 369 20.34 3.99 -7.57
C GLY A 369 19.19 3.15 -8.08
N GLU A 370 17.97 3.71 -8.11
CA GLU A 370 16.78 2.93 -8.39
C GLU A 370 15.66 3.72 -9.06
N GLY A 371 14.70 2.98 -9.62
CA GLY A 371 13.47 3.51 -10.17
C GLY A 371 13.70 4.55 -11.26
N THR A 372 12.86 5.56 -11.29
CA THR A 372 12.91 6.64 -12.30
C THR A 372 14.15 7.54 -12.21
N LEU A 373 14.94 7.42 -11.15
CA LEU A 373 16.22 8.14 -10.97
C LEU A 373 17.45 7.29 -11.27
N ALA A 374 17.32 6.00 -11.59
CA ALA A 374 18.43 5.08 -11.78
C ALA A 374 19.48 5.56 -12.81
N SER A 375 19.05 6.22 -13.88
CA SER A 375 19.92 6.73 -14.95
C SER A 375 20.19 8.24 -14.89
N ARG A 376 19.74 8.90 -13.81
CA ARG A 376 19.91 10.35 -13.61
C ARG A 376 21.10 10.63 -12.67
N TYR A 377 21.50 11.90 -12.58
CA TYR A 377 22.58 12.44 -11.74
C TYR A 377 24.02 12.10 -12.17
N GLY A 378 24.26 11.16 -13.06
CA GLY A 378 25.61 10.92 -13.63
C GLY A 378 26.77 11.18 -12.66
N ASP A 379 27.53 12.27 -12.89
CA ASP A 379 28.64 12.72 -12.06
C ASP A 379 28.29 13.90 -11.13
N LEU A 380 26.99 14.21 -10.98
CA LEU A 380 26.54 15.30 -10.10
C LEU A 380 26.66 14.92 -8.61
N ALA A 381 26.89 15.92 -7.75
CA ALA A 381 27.06 15.74 -6.31
C ALA A 381 25.84 15.08 -5.61
N GLY A 382 24.64 15.27 -6.15
CA GLY A 382 23.41 14.67 -5.67
C GLY A 382 23.30 13.14 -5.82
N ARG A 383 24.21 12.51 -6.60
CA ARG A 383 24.26 11.06 -6.83
C ARG A 383 24.31 10.27 -5.52
N GLY A 384 23.32 9.39 -5.32
CA GLY A 384 23.18 8.55 -4.11
C GLY A 384 22.67 9.29 -2.87
N TRP A 385 22.50 10.62 -2.94
CA TRP A 385 22.09 11.45 -1.80
C TRP A 385 20.71 12.09 -1.98
N VAL A 386 20.34 12.41 -3.22
CA VAL A 386 18.98 12.87 -3.52
C VAL A 386 18.05 11.68 -3.52
N ARG A 387 16.90 11.82 -2.82
CA ARG A 387 15.76 10.93 -2.86
C ARG A 387 14.57 11.73 -3.32
N ALA A 388 13.98 11.40 -4.46
CA ALA A 388 12.92 12.23 -5.00
C ALA A 388 11.95 11.48 -5.89
N LYS A 389 10.70 11.95 -5.91
CA LYS A 389 9.70 11.57 -6.90
C LYS A 389 9.87 12.44 -8.13
N THR A 390 9.84 11.81 -9.30
CA THR A 390 9.86 12.48 -10.60
C THR A 390 8.45 12.69 -11.12
N GLY A 391 8.24 13.75 -11.90
CA GLY A 391 7.05 13.95 -12.72
C GLY A 391 7.43 14.20 -14.17
N THR A 392 6.60 13.73 -15.11
CA THR A 392 6.76 13.97 -16.55
C THR A 392 5.42 13.89 -17.24
N LEU A 393 5.08 14.93 -17.97
CA LEU A 393 4.05 15.01 -19.01
C LEU A 393 4.62 15.78 -20.18
N ASP A 394 3.85 15.98 -21.23
CA ASP A 394 4.27 16.83 -22.34
C ASP A 394 4.59 18.24 -21.82
N GLU A 395 5.75 18.76 -22.21
CA GLU A 395 6.26 20.08 -21.80
C GLU A 395 6.28 20.29 -20.26
N THR A 396 6.29 19.22 -19.49
CA THR A 396 6.28 19.27 -18.01
C THR A 396 7.31 18.33 -17.44
N SER A 397 8.12 18.84 -16.54
CA SER A 397 9.01 18.08 -15.68
C SER A 397 8.87 18.51 -14.24
N ALA A 398 8.92 17.56 -13.31
CA ALA A 398 8.89 17.85 -11.88
C ALA A 398 9.85 16.95 -11.11
N LEU A 399 10.33 17.45 -9.98
CA LEU A 399 11.19 16.71 -9.06
C LEU A 399 10.94 17.23 -7.63
N ALA A 400 10.51 16.36 -6.73
CA ALA A 400 10.27 16.74 -5.35
C ALA A 400 10.76 15.66 -4.39
N GLY A 401 11.48 16.05 -3.34
CA GLY A 401 12.11 15.11 -2.43
C GLY A 401 13.02 15.72 -1.40
N THR A 402 14.06 14.99 -1.04
CA THR A 402 15.03 15.38 -0.02
C THR A 402 16.47 15.14 -0.48
N VAL A 403 17.40 15.88 0.12
CA VAL A 403 18.83 15.65 -0.02
C VAL A 403 19.53 15.87 1.32
N THR A 404 20.48 14.99 1.64
CA THR A 404 21.37 15.19 2.78
C THR A 404 22.67 15.81 2.30
N SER A 405 23.05 16.96 2.87
CA SER A 405 24.25 17.68 2.51
C SER A 405 25.53 17.07 3.09
N VAL A 406 26.70 17.51 2.61
CA VAL A 406 28.02 17.10 3.17
C VAL A 406 28.17 17.51 4.63
N ASN A 407 27.50 18.58 5.04
CA ASN A 407 27.53 19.14 6.38
C ASN A 407 26.48 18.52 7.32
N GLY A 408 25.72 17.53 6.84
CA GLY A 408 24.70 16.83 7.63
C GLY A 408 23.33 17.49 7.67
N ASN A 409 23.13 18.63 6.99
CA ASN A 409 21.83 19.25 6.83
C ASN A 409 20.95 18.41 5.91
N VAL A 410 19.68 18.34 6.20
CA VAL A 410 18.67 17.75 5.31
C VAL A 410 17.82 18.88 4.75
N TYR A 411 17.74 18.95 3.42
CA TYR A 411 16.86 19.87 2.71
C TYR A 411 15.73 19.10 2.07
N THR A 412 14.52 19.64 2.17
CA THR A 412 13.38 19.26 1.33
C THR A 412 13.30 20.21 0.15
N PHE A 413 12.76 19.71 -0.96
CA PHE A 413 12.58 20.55 -2.14
C PHE A 413 11.41 20.09 -3.00
N ALA A 414 10.78 21.04 -3.67
CA ALA A 414 9.78 20.79 -4.71
C ALA A 414 10.02 21.71 -5.89
N PHE A 415 10.25 21.12 -7.07
CA PHE A 415 10.52 21.78 -8.33
C PHE A 415 9.49 21.36 -9.36
N ILE A 416 8.83 22.33 -9.99
CA ILE A 416 7.92 22.11 -11.11
C ILE A 416 8.30 23.03 -12.25
N SER A 417 8.47 22.48 -13.44
CA SER A 417 8.84 23.15 -14.68
C SER A 417 7.79 22.82 -15.73
N ASN A 418 7.15 23.84 -16.28
CA ASN A 418 6.20 23.74 -17.37
C ASN A 418 6.73 24.52 -18.59
N ASP A 419 6.14 24.25 -19.76
CA ASP A 419 6.49 24.91 -21.01
C ASP A 419 7.98 24.79 -21.36
N SER A 420 8.56 23.63 -21.09
CA SER A 420 9.99 23.35 -21.22
C SER A 420 10.28 22.03 -21.93
N SER A 421 11.49 21.92 -22.48
CA SER A 421 12.00 20.62 -22.94
C SER A 421 12.21 19.68 -21.76
N ILE A 422 11.61 18.48 -21.82
CA ILE A 422 11.67 17.50 -20.74
C ILE A 422 13.11 17.16 -20.33
N LEU A 423 14.02 16.95 -21.29
CA LEU A 423 15.40 16.54 -21.01
C LEU A 423 16.22 17.66 -20.38
N GLU A 424 16.07 18.87 -20.91
CA GLU A 424 16.81 20.04 -20.45
C GLU A 424 16.33 20.47 -19.06
N ALA A 425 15.01 20.49 -18.83
CA ALA A 425 14.44 20.76 -17.52
C ALA A 425 14.86 19.74 -16.45
N ARG A 426 14.91 18.44 -16.81
CA ARG A 426 15.41 17.39 -15.90
C ARG A 426 16.87 17.64 -15.51
N GLN A 427 17.72 18.01 -16.47
CA GLN A 427 19.13 18.31 -16.19
C GLN A 427 19.27 19.54 -15.29
N GLY A 428 18.50 20.60 -15.54
CA GLY A 428 18.48 21.79 -14.71
C GLY A 428 18.04 21.50 -13.27
N MET A 429 17.00 20.72 -13.08
CA MET A 429 16.53 20.31 -11.74
C MET A 429 17.51 19.40 -11.02
N ASP A 430 18.19 18.45 -11.74
CA ASP A 430 19.22 17.60 -11.15
C ASP A 430 20.44 18.42 -10.67
N GLN A 431 20.83 19.43 -11.45
CA GLN A 431 21.87 20.37 -11.06
C GLN A 431 21.46 21.18 -9.83
N LEU A 432 20.24 21.72 -9.82
CA LEU A 432 19.71 22.52 -8.71
C LEU A 432 19.66 21.71 -7.40
N ALA A 433 19.10 20.50 -7.44
CA ALA A 433 19.09 19.60 -6.27
C ALA A 433 20.51 19.21 -5.83
N SER A 434 21.45 19.10 -6.77
CA SER A 434 22.85 18.74 -6.45
C SER A 434 23.60 19.86 -5.75
N VAL A 435 23.23 21.15 -5.98
CA VAL A 435 23.81 22.28 -5.23
C VAL A 435 23.59 22.10 -3.73
N LEU A 436 22.42 21.65 -3.31
CA LEU A 436 22.08 21.44 -1.89
C LEU A 436 23.00 20.42 -1.21
N ARG A 437 23.58 19.50 -1.99
CA ARG A 437 24.51 18.49 -1.45
C ARG A 437 25.79 19.12 -0.90
N ASP A 438 26.24 20.24 -1.45
CA ASP A 438 27.53 20.87 -1.12
C ASP A 438 27.45 21.79 0.11
N PHE A 439 26.24 22.06 0.65
CA PHE A 439 25.94 22.93 1.80
C PHE A 439 25.44 22.15 3.00
#